data_717d63f9a65ad1561bd03b135876dfad
#
_entry.id   717d63f9a65ad1561bd03b135876dfad
#
_cell.length_a   1.000
_cell.length_b   1.000
_cell.length_c   1.000
_cell.angle_alpha   90.00
_cell.angle_beta   90.00
_cell.angle_gamma   90.00
#
_symmetry.space_group_name_H-M   'P 1'
#
loop_
_entity.id
_entity.type
_entity.pdbx_description
1 polymer ?
#
loop_
_entity_poly.entity_id
_entity_poly.type
_entity_poly.pdbx_seq_one_letter_code
_entity_poly.pdbx_strand_id
1 'polypeptide(L)'
;GSADDKFNRVDIKALNSKGEIILVEVQNTREIHYLERILYGVAKAITEHISLGESYQKVKKVYSISILYFDLGVGTDYFYHGQNHFVGVHTGDLLRINMRERDAVIPRLPSEIFPEYILIRVNEFDKVASTPLDEWIEYLKDGTIRPDTTAPGLREAREKLKYDSMTRGERHAYEEHLTNVVILEDAIENAKWEGLTEGKAEGLAEGL
;
A
#
# COMPACT_ATOMS: atom_id res chain seq x y z
N GLY A 1 -1.37 0.48 26.92
CA GLY A 1 0.02 0.09 26.84
C GLY A 1 0.69 0.30 28.18
N SER A 2 1.48 -0.65 28.67
CA SER A 2 2.27 -0.48 29.88
C SER A 2 3.36 0.56 29.63
N ALA A 3 3.79 1.28 30.70
CA ALA A 3 4.85 2.31 30.63
C ALA A 3 6.23 1.78 30.18
N ASP A 4 6.38 0.47 30.03
CA ASP A 4 7.61 -0.23 29.60
C ASP A 4 7.63 -0.58 28.10
N ASP A 5 6.60 -0.22 27.34
CA ASP A 5 6.55 -0.51 25.91
C ASP A 5 7.47 0.44 25.15
N LYS A 6 8.58 -0.07 24.58
CA LYS A 6 9.45 0.71 23.70
C LYS A 6 8.58 1.37 22.62
N PHE A 7 8.65 2.71 22.55
CA PHE A 7 7.93 3.50 21.55
C PHE A 7 8.44 3.10 20.16
N ASN A 8 7.73 2.17 19.52
CA ASN A 8 7.88 1.88 18.10
C ASN A 8 6.63 2.38 17.40
N ARG A 9 6.69 3.61 16.90
CA ARG A 9 5.61 4.24 16.17
C ARG A 9 5.88 4.08 14.68
N VAL A 10 5.10 3.23 14.03
CA VAL A 10 5.08 3.10 12.58
C VAL A 10 4.28 4.26 12.00
N ASP A 11 4.76 4.89 10.93
CA ASP A 11 4.07 6.04 10.33
C ASP A 11 2.73 5.65 9.70
N ILE A 12 2.71 4.52 8.99
CA ILE A 12 1.48 3.98 8.39
C ILE A 12 1.39 2.48 8.70
N LYS A 13 0.22 2.04 9.19
CA LYS A 13 -0.17 0.64 9.33
C LYS A 13 -1.47 0.41 8.58
N ALA A 14 -1.47 -0.48 7.61
CA ALA A 14 -2.61 -0.80 6.76
C ALA A 14 -2.78 -2.30 6.59
N LEU A 15 -3.94 -2.70 6.07
CA LEU A 15 -4.21 -4.06 5.61
C LEU A 15 -4.47 -4.01 4.10
N ASN A 16 -3.89 -4.95 3.36
CA ASN A 16 -4.23 -5.12 1.97
C ASN A 16 -5.54 -5.94 1.80
N SER A 17 -5.97 -6.15 0.54
CA SER A 17 -7.19 -6.90 0.23
C SER A 17 -7.17 -8.36 0.69
N LYS A 18 -5.99 -8.94 0.96
CA LYS A 18 -5.81 -10.29 1.52
C LYS A 18 -5.79 -10.29 3.05
N GLY A 19 -5.88 -9.13 3.70
CA GLY A 19 -5.77 -8.97 5.15
C GLY A 19 -4.33 -9.08 5.67
N GLU A 20 -3.32 -9.00 4.80
CA GLU A 20 -1.91 -8.95 5.17
C GLU A 20 -1.55 -7.56 5.69
N ILE A 21 -0.62 -7.48 6.62
CA ILE A 21 -0.24 -6.24 7.29
C ILE A 21 0.82 -5.51 6.47
N ILE A 22 0.61 -4.23 6.22
CA ILE A 22 1.58 -3.34 5.60
C ILE A 22 2.01 -2.30 6.63
N LEU A 23 3.30 -2.25 6.91
CA LEU A 23 3.94 -1.23 7.74
C LEU A 23 4.78 -0.35 6.83
N VAL A 24 4.60 0.97 6.90
CA VAL A 24 5.44 1.92 6.17
C VAL A 24 6.07 2.87 7.19
N GLU A 25 7.37 3.03 7.10
CA GLU A 25 8.13 4.01 7.86
C GLU A 25 8.90 4.95 6.91
N VAL A 26 8.86 6.24 7.21
CA VAL A 26 9.65 7.26 6.52
C VAL A 26 10.72 7.75 7.49
N GLN A 27 11.99 7.52 7.14
CA GLN A 27 13.11 7.84 8.03
C GLN A 27 14.06 8.82 7.37
N ASN A 28 14.17 10.01 7.96
CA ASN A 28 15.00 11.10 7.43
C ASN A 28 16.43 11.09 8.01
N THR A 29 16.62 10.51 9.19
CA THR A 29 17.91 10.53 9.90
C THR A 29 18.38 9.11 10.16
N ARG A 30 19.70 8.94 10.10
CA ARG A 30 20.34 7.64 10.35
C ARG A 30 20.17 7.23 11.81
N GLU A 31 19.71 6.00 12.00
CA GLU A 31 19.72 5.30 13.29
C GLU A 31 20.68 4.12 13.25
N ILE A 32 21.50 3.96 14.29
CA ILE A 32 22.54 2.92 14.35
C ILE A 32 21.92 1.51 14.34
N HIS A 33 20.76 1.33 15.01
CA HIS A 33 20.06 0.05 15.16
C HIS A 33 18.77 0.02 14.36
N TYR A 34 18.79 0.57 13.15
CA TYR A 34 17.57 0.69 12.34
C TYR A 34 17.00 -0.66 11.93
N LEU A 35 17.83 -1.63 11.54
CA LEU A 35 17.37 -2.96 11.15
C LEU A 35 16.74 -3.72 12.32
N GLU A 36 17.32 -3.61 13.51
CA GLU A 36 16.74 -4.20 14.72
C GLU A 36 15.41 -3.55 15.08
N ARG A 37 15.28 -2.25 14.84
CA ARG A 37 14.03 -1.52 15.06
C ARG A 37 12.92 -2.02 14.13
N ILE A 38 13.16 -2.14 12.82
CA ILE A 38 12.14 -2.65 11.89
C ILE A 38 11.79 -4.12 12.18
N LEU A 39 12.77 -4.95 12.55
CA LEU A 39 12.54 -6.31 12.99
C LEU A 39 11.61 -6.36 14.21
N TYR A 40 11.87 -5.53 15.22
CA TYR A 40 11.02 -5.41 16.40
C TYR A 40 9.61 -4.94 16.04
N GLY A 41 9.47 -3.95 15.17
CA GLY A 41 8.18 -3.45 14.69
C GLY A 41 7.34 -4.52 14.00
N VAL A 42 7.97 -5.35 13.17
CA VAL A 42 7.32 -6.49 12.52
C VAL A 42 6.87 -7.53 13.53
N ALA A 43 7.74 -7.90 14.50
CA ALA A 43 7.39 -8.86 15.56
C ALA A 43 6.21 -8.36 16.39
N LYS A 44 6.20 -7.08 16.76
CA LYS A 44 5.09 -6.43 17.48
C LYS A 44 3.80 -6.47 16.67
N ALA A 45 3.85 -6.14 15.39
CA ALA A 45 2.68 -6.17 14.51
C ALA A 45 2.09 -7.58 14.39
N ILE A 46 2.91 -8.62 14.35
CA ILE A 46 2.45 -10.02 14.35
C ILE A 46 1.74 -10.34 15.68
N THR A 47 2.35 -10.01 16.81
CA THR A 47 1.80 -10.33 18.13
C THR A 47 0.53 -9.57 18.47
N GLU A 48 0.36 -8.36 17.95
CA GLU A 48 -0.86 -7.56 18.10
C GLU A 48 -2.07 -8.13 17.32
N HIS A 49 -1.82 -8.98 16.32
CA HIS A 49 -2.87 -9.53 15.45
C HIS A 49 -3.22 -11.00 15.77
N ILE A 50 -2.60 -11.57 16.77
CA ILE A 50 -2.92 -12.92 17.26
C ILE A 50 -3.08 -12.88 18.78
N SER A 51 -4.19 -13.41 19.26
CA SER A 51 -4.47 -13.48 20.71
C SER A 51 -3.99 -14.79 21.30
N LEU A 52 -3.77 -14.78 22.61
CA LEU A 52 -3.40 -16.00 23.34
C LEU A 52 -4.48 -17.08 23.16
N GLY A 53 -4.07 -18.29 22.76
CA GLY A 53 -4.96 -19.42 22.51
C GLY A 53 -5.56 -19.47 21.10
N GLU A 54 -5.28 -18.50 20.25
CA GLU A 54 -5.66 -18.56 18.84
C GLU A 54 -4.75 -19.50 18.02
N SER A 55 -5.30 -20.04 16.94
CA SER A 55 -4.53 -20.88 16.01
C SER A 55 -3.46 -20.07 15.28
N TYR A 56 -2.26 -20.64 15.14
CA TYR A 56 -1.17 -20.04 14.35
C TYR A 56 -1.54 -19.79 12.86
N GLN A 57 -2.60 -20.39 12.34
CA GLN A 57 -3.14 -20.09 11.02
C GLN A 57 -3.61 -18.65 10.88
N LYS A 58 -3.87 -17.95 12.01
CA LYS A 58 -4.25 -16.55 12.04
C LYS A 58 -3.07 -15.57 11.96
N VAL A 59 -1.83 -16.08 12.04
CA VAL A 59 -0.65 -15.25 11.84
C VAL A 59 -0.70 -14.65 10.45
N LYS A 60 -0.69 -13.33 10.37
CA LYS A 60 -0.75 -12.59 9.12
C LYS A 60 0.65 -12.32 8.59
N LYS A 61 0.80 -12.39 7.27
CA LYS A 61 2.00 -11.93 6.62
C LYS A 61 2.17 -10.43 6.83
N VAL A 62 3.40 -9.98 7.01
CA VAL A 62 3.76 -8.58 7.20
C VAL A 62 4.70 -8.14 6.08
N TYR A 63 4.41 -6.99 5.49
CA TYR A 63 5.31 -6.24 4.61
C TYR A 63 5.82 -5.03 5.38
N SER A 64 7.13 -4.95 5.57
CA SER A 64 7.80 -3.80 6.20
C SER A 64 8.48 -2.98 5.11
N ILE A 65 7.97 -1.79 4.86
CA ILE A 65 8.44 -0.87 3.82
C ILE A 65 9.12 0.30 4.52
N SER A 66 10.41 0.48 4.27
CA SER A 66 11.22 1.57 4.80
C SER A 66 11.62 2.53 3.70
N ILE A 67 11.19 3.78 3.80
CA ILE A 67 11.53 4.88 2.90
C ILE A 67 12.64 5.69 3.57
N LEU A 68 13.86 5.59 3.03
CA LEU A 68 15.08 6.08 3.67
C LEU A 68 15.66 7.27 2.91
N TYR A 69 15.80 8.39 3.61
CA TYR A 69 16.47 9.61 3.12
C TYR A 69 17.91 9.74 3.63
N PHE A 70 18.47 8.65 4.14
CA PHE A 70 19.86 8.58 4.61
C PHE A 70 20.57 7.37 4.03
N ASP A 71 21.89 7.39 4.04
CA ASP A 71 22.68 6.24 3.63
C ASP A 71 22.70 5.18 4.73
N LEU A 72 22.09 4.02 4.45
CA LEU A 72 22.03 2.88 5.36
C LEU A 72 23.33 2.07 5.38
N GLY A 73 24.07 2.06 4.27
CA GLY A 73 25.30 1.29 4.11
C GLY A 73 25.72 1.14 2.66
N VAL A 74 26.63 0.21 2.40
CA VAL A 74 27.22 -0.02 1.07
C VAL A 74 26.24 -0.81 0.19
N GLY A 75 25.99 -0.30 -1.00
CA GLY A 75 25.14 -0.92 -2.02
C GLY A 75 24.88 0.05 -3.15
N THR A 76 24.59 -0.46 -4.36
CA THR A 76 24.45 0.34 -5.59
C THR A 76 23.02 0.50 -6.07
N ASP A 77 22.05 -0.18 -5.42
CA ASP A 77 20.65 -0.07 -5.79
C ASP A 77 19.89 0.87 -4.85
N TYR A 78 18.81 1.45 -5.35
CA TYR A 78 17.88 2.24 -4.55
C TYR A 78 16.77 1.38 -3.91
N PHE A 79 16.59 0.15 -4.39
CA PHE A 79 15.53 -0.76 -3.96
C PHE A 79 16.11 -2.10 -3.53
N TYR A 80 15.92 -2.46 -2.27
CA TYR A 80 16.32 -3.74 -1.72
C TYR A 80 15.12 -4.51 -1.21
N HIS A 81 15.03 -5.78 -1.58
CA HIS A 81 13.94 -6.66 -1.20
C HIS A 81 14.47 -7.88 -0.45
N GLY A 82 14.08 -7.99 0.82
CA GLY A 82 14.45 -9.10 1.70
C GLY A 82 13.28 -10.08 1.87
N GLN A 83 13.52 -11.35 1.54
CA GLN A 83 12.58 -12.45 1.71
C GLN A 83 13.24 -13.62 2.41
N ASN A 84 12.46 -14.43 3.13
CA ASN A 84 12.94 -15.65 3.73
C ASN A 84 12.77 -16.83 2.78
N HIS A 85 13.89 -17.43 2.39
CA HIS A 85 13.96 -18.66 1.62
C HIS A 85 14.71 -19.73 2.41
N PHE A 86 14.21 -20.95 2.38
CA PHE A 86 14.94 -22.11 2.89
C PHE A 86 15.53 -22.87 1.72
N VAL A 87 16.85 -22.86 1.64
CA VAL A 87 17.61 -23.46 0.54
C VAL A 87 18.26 -24.75 1.04
N GLY A 88 18.08 -25.83 0.32
CA GLY A 88 18.73 -27.11 0.62
C GLY A 88 20.25 -26.96 0.57
N VAL A 89 20.93 -27.23 1.70
CA VAL A 89 22.38 -27.02 1.82
C VAL A 89 23.18 -27.88 0.84
N HIS A 90 22.66 -29.06 0.51
CA HIS A 90 23.35 -30.02 -0.37
C HIS A 90 22.87 -29.99 -1.81
N THR A 91 21.64 -29.57 -2.04
CA THR A 91 20.97 -29.69 -3.35
C THR A 91 20.73 -28.31 -4.01
N GLY A 92 20.71 -27.23 -3.23
CA GLY A 92 20.41 -25.88 -3.71
C GLY A 92 18.93 -25.64 -4.06
N ASP A 93 18.05 -26.62 -3.86
CA ASP A 93 16.62 -26.47 -4.10
C ASP A 93 15.92 -25.59 -3.04
N LEU A 94 14.80 -24.99 -3.42
CA LEU A 94 13.96 -24.23 -2.53
C LEU A 94 12.92 -25.13 -1.86
N LEU A 95 12.92 -25.12 -0.51
CA LEU A 95 11.90 -25.83 0.26
C LEU A 95 10.51 -25.24 -0.03
N ARG A 96 9.58 -26.14 -0.37
CA ARG A 96 8.14 -25.84 -0.43
C ARG A 96 7.42 -26.60 0.66
N ILE A 97 6.53 -25.96 1.35
CA ILE A 97 5.71 -26.58 2.41
C ILE A 97 4.33 -26.92 1.85
N ASN A 98 3.80 -28.07 2.22
CA ASN A 98 2.43 -28.46 1.88
C ASN A 98 1.48 -27.92 2.96
N MET A 99 0.63 -26.99 2.58
CA MET A 99 -0.44 -26.46 3.45
C MET A 99 -1.79 -27.05 3.05
N ARG A 100 -2.60 -27.40 4.04
CA ARG A 100 -3.98 -27.83 3.81
C ARG A 100 -4.87 -26.60 3.79
N GLU A 101 -5.46 -26.31 2.64
CA GLU A 101 -6.50 -25.30 2.48
C GLU A 101 -7.81 -25.98 2.08
N ARG A 102 -8.79 -25.93 2.98
CA ARG A 102 -10.07 -26.67 2.84
C ARG A 102 -9.82 -28.17 2.58
N ASP A 103 -10.10 -28.64 1.39
CA ASP A 103 -9.94 -30.05 0.99
C ASP A 103 -8.72 -30.31 0.06
N ALA A 104 -7.91 -29.27 -0.19
CA ALA A 104 -6.74 -29.36 -1.06
C ALA A 104 -5.43 -29.20 -0.26
N VAL A 105 -4.39 -29.90 -0.72
CA VAL A 105 -3.01 -29.67 -0.28
C VAL A 105 -2.32 -28.82 -1.32
N ILE A 106 -1.96 -27.60 -0.92
CA ILE A 106 -1.32 -26.61 -1.81
C ILE A 106 0.12 -26.40 -1.37
N PRO A 107 1.12 -26.56 -2.27
CA PRO A 107 2.50 -26.24 -1.96
C PRO A 107 2.68 -24.70 -1.89
N ARG A 108 3.28 -24.22 -0.81
CA ARG A 108 3.63 -22.81 -0.60
C ARG A 108 5.10 -22.62 -0.30
N LEU A 109 5.64 -21.49 -0.71
CA LEU A 109 6.98 -21.07 -0.30
C LEU A 109 6.93 -20.44 1.11
N PRO A 110 7.97 -20.64 1.94
CA PRO A 110 8.09 -19.94 3.21
C PRO A 110 7.97 -18.41 3.09
N SER A 111 8.46 -17.82 2.01
CA SER A 111 8.34 -16.39 1.74
C SER A 111 6.90 -15.88 1.64
N GLU A 112 5.91 -16.76 1.43
CA GLU A 112 4.49 -16.39 1.44
C GLU A 112 3.92 -16.24 2.87
N ILE A 113 4.64 -16.71 3.89
CA ILE A 113 4.24 -16.68 5.30
C ILE A 113 5.10 -15.71 6.11
N PHE A 114 6.41 -15.78 5.89
CA PHE A 114 7.37 -14.95 6.61
C PHE A 114 7.28 -13.48 6.17
N PRO A 115 7.67 -12.54 7.06
CA PRO A 115 7.71 -11.14 6.72
C PRO A 115 8.60 -10.85 5.50
N GLU A 116 8.21 -9.83 4.75
CA GLU A 116 9.04 -9.24 3.70
C GLU A 116 9.49 -7.85 4.12
N TYR A 117 10.75 -7.54 3.81
CA TYR A 117 11.38 -6.25 4.10
C TYR A 117 11.73 -5.55 2.79
N ILE A 118 11.25 -4.33 2.63
CA ILE A 118 11.50 -3.49 1.46
C ILE A 118 12.20 -2.24 1.95
N LEU A 119 13.42 -2.01 1.46
CA LEU A 119 14.20 -0.82 1.79
C LEU A 119 14.32 0.02 0.52
N ILE A 120 13.83 1.26 0.58
CA ILE A 120 13.86 2.22 -0.53
C ILE A 120 14.81 3.36 -0.12
N ARG A 121 15.97 3.43 -0.77
CA ARG A 121 16.98 4.49 -0.59
C ARG A 121 16.67 5.62 -1.57
N VAL A 122 15.82 6.56 -1.17
CA VAL A 122 15.29 7.60 -2.05
C VAL A 122 16.38 8.42 -2.72
N ASN A 123 17.45 8.75 -1.97
CA ASN A 123 18.57 9.56 -2.48
C ASN A 123 19.39 8.84 -3.57
N GLU A 124 19.36 7.51 -3.59
CA GLU A 124 20.10 6.69 -4.56
C GLU A 124 19.32 6.48 -5.87
N PHE A 125 18.08 6.95 -5.95
CA PHE A 125 17.31 6.90 -7.18
C PHE A 125 17.89 7.92 -8.19
N ASP A 126 18.55 7.43 -9.23
CA ASP A 126 19.22 8.22 -10.27
C ASP A 126 18.68 7.95 -11.68
N LYS A 127 17.56 7.19 -11.78
CA LYS A 127 16.99 6.75 -13.04
C LYS A 127 15.81 7.62 -13.46
N VAL A 128 15.48 7.55 -14.74
CA VAL A 128 14.19 8.06 -15.23
C VAL A 128 13.11 7.06 -14.80
N ALA A 129 12.07 7.54 -14.13
CA ALA A 129 10.97 6.70 -13.70
C ALA A 129 10.31 6.03 -14.92
N SER A 130 10.35 4.70 -14.96
CA SER A 130 9.83 3.87 -16.04
C SER A 130 8.71 2.94 -15.59
N THR A 131 8.54 2.79 -14.29
CA THR A 131 7.49 1.98 -13.67
C THR A 131 6.65 2.82 -12.70
N PRO A 132 5.42 2.41 -12.36
CA PRO A 132 4.62 3.10 -11.35
C PRO A 132 5.33 3.25 -9.99
N LEU A 133 6.17 2.28 -9.61
CA LEU A 133 6.99 2.38 -8.39
C LEU A 133 8.06 3.47 -8.53
N ASP A 134 8.75 3.53 -9.66
CA ASP A 134 9.76 4.55 -9.91
C ASP A 134 9.16 5.97 -9.88
N GLU A 135 7.93 6.15 -10.40
CA GLU A 135 7.23 7.43 -10.33
C GLU A 135 6.94 7.85 -8.88
N TRP A 136 6.60 6.90 -8.00
CA TRP A 136 6.46 7.16 -6.57
C TRP A 136 7.79 7.55 -5.93
N ILE A 137 8.89 6.89 -6.29
CA ILE A 137 10.22 7.20 -5.73
C ILE A 137 10.72 8.56 -6.24
N GLU A 138 10.50 8.88 -7.52
CA GLU A 138 10.78 10.20 -8.08
C GLU A 138 10.02 11.29 -7.31
N TYR A 139 8.71 11.09 -7.08
CA TYR A 139 7.91 12.01 -6.27
C TYR A 139 8.46 12.16 -4.84
N LEU A 140 8.80 11.06 -4.18
CA LEU A 140 9.37 11.09 -2.82
C LEU A 140 10.72 11.82 -2.78
N LYS A 141 11.52 11.73 -3.85
CA LYS A 141 12.81 12.39 -3.96
C LYS A 141 12.70 13.88 -4.23
N ASP A 142 11.92 14.24 -5.24
CA ASP A 142 11.93 15.60 -5.82
C ASP A 142 10.65 16.38 -5.53
N GLY A 143 9.63 15.76 -4.97
CA GLY A 143 8.33 16.37 -4.70
C GLY A 143 7.49 16.64 -5.96
N THR A 144 7.93 16.16 -7.13
CA THR A 144 7.29 16.42 -8.41
C THR A 144 6.44 15.24 -8.86
N ILE A 145 5.18 15.49 -9.20
CA ILE A 145 4.30 14.49 -9.81
C ILE A 145 4.08 14.87 -11.27
N ARG A 146 4.45 14.00 -12.19
CA ARG A 146 4.29 14.20 -13.63
C ARG A 146 2.82 14.34 -14.01
N PRO A 147 2.47 15.20 -14.98
CA PRO A 147 1.09 15.34 -15.47
C PRO A 147 0.52 14.04 -16.05
N ASP A 148 1.37 13.25 -16.69
CA ASP A 148 1.07 12.00 -17.38
C ASP A 148 1.30 10.75 -16.53
N THR A 149 1.37 10.90 -15.19
CA THR A 149 1.61 9.78 -14.27
C THR A 149 0.64 8.62 -14.50
N THR A 150 1.19 7.41 -14.52
CA THR A 150 0.44 6.15 -14.58
C THR A 150 0.37 5.44 -13.23
N ALA A 151 1.13 5.92 -12.24
CA ALA A 151 1.19 5.32 -10.92
C ALA A 151 -0.13 5.51 -10.17
N PRO A 152 -0.76 4.41 -9.71
CA PRO A 152 -1.96 4.48 -8.90
C PRO A 152 -1.73 5.35 -7.65
N GLY A 153 -2.64 6.25 -7.36
CA GLY A 153 -2.60 7.14 -6.19
C GLY A 153 -1.79 8.42 -6.39
N LEU A 154 -0.86 8.52 -7.35
CA LEU A 154 -0.09 9.76 -7.57
C LEU A 154 -0.93 10.88 -8.16
N ARG A 155 -1.93 10.56 -8.98
CA ARG A 155 -2.86 11.57 -9.51
C ARG A 155 -3.67 12.19 -8.37
N GLU A 156 -4.21 11.35 -7.50
CA GLU A 156 -4.96 11.77 -6.31
C GLU A 156 -4.07 12.56 -5.35
N ALA A 157 -2.83 12.13 -5.14
CA ALA A 157 -1.86 12.86 -4.33
C ALA A 157 -1.61 14.26 -4.89
N ARG A 158 -1.45 14.40 -6.22
CA ARG A 158 -1.26 15.69 -6.89
C ARG A 158 -2.45 16.63 -6.67
N GLU A 159 -3.68 16.13 -6.84
CA GLU A 159 -4.88 16.95 -6.62
C GLU A 159 -5.01 17.37 -5.15
N LYS A 160 -4.67 16.48 -4.21
CA LYS A 160 -4.66 16.80 -2.78
C LYS A 160 -3.59 17.85 -2.44
N LEU A 161 -2.38 17.74 -2.97
CA LEU A 161 -1.33 18.74 -2.79
C LEU A 161 -1.73 20.09 -3.35
N LYS A 162 -2.40 20.09 -4.52
CA LYS A 162 -2.94 21.29 -5.14
C LYS A 162 -4.01 21.93 -4.24
N TYR A 163 -4.93 21.15 -3.72
CA TYR A 163 -5.96 21.61 -2.77
C TYR A 163 -5.33 22.19 -1.50
N ASP A 164 -4.33 21.52 -0.91
CA ASP A 164 -3.67 21.97 0.32
C ASP A 164 -2.89 23.29 0.13
N SER A 165 -2.42 23.55 -1.10
CA SER A 165 -1.76 24.81 -1.47
C SER A 165 -2.71 25.98 -1.73
N MET A 166 -4.02 25.72 -1.87
CA MET A 166 -5.03 26.74 -2.12
C MET A 166 -5.26 27.64 -0.91
N THR A 167 -5.55 28.89 -1.18
CA THR A 167 -6.09 29.80 -0.15
C THR A 167 -7.47 29.37 0.32
N ARG A 168 -7.94 29.88 1.45
CA ARG A 168 -9.27 29.55 1.97
C ARG A 168 -10.40 29.87 0.98
N GLY A 169 -10.27 30.95 0.21
CA GLY A 169 -11.26 31.31 -0.82
C GLY A 169 -11.25 30.34 -2.00
N GLU A 170 -10.06 29.96 -2.46
CA GLU A 170 -9.91 28.98 -3.55
C GLU A 170 -10.43 27.60 -3.16
N ARG A 171 -10.17 27.14 -1.92
CA ARG A 171 -10.73 25.88 -1.42
C ARG A 171 -12.26 25.90 -1.40
N HIS A 172 -12.86 27.00 -0.95
CA HIS A 172 -14.32 27.11 -0.92
C HIS A 172 -14.93 27.05 -2.32
N ALA A 173 -14.34 27.77 -3.29
CA ALA A 173 -14.78 27.72 -4.68
C ALA A 173 -14.59 26.32 -5.32
N TYR A 174 -13.49 25.62 -4.97
CA TYR A 174 -13.22 24.27 -5.43
C TYR A 174 -14.22 23.26 -4.85
N GLU A 175 -14.54 23.35 -3.57
CA GLU A 175 -15.54 22.49 -2.91
C GLU A 175 -16.94 22.72 -3.47
N GLU A 176 -17.31 23.97 -3.74
CA GLU A 176 -18.57 24.32 -4.39
C GLU A 176 -18.65 23.74 -5.82
N HIS A 177 -17.54 23.82 -6.59
CA HIS A 177 -17.47 23.22 -7.91
C HIS A 177 -17.64 21.70 -7.85
N LEU A 178 -16.95 21.00 -6.93
CA LEU A 178 -17.09 19.55 -6.77
C LEU A 178 -18.53 19.15 -6.40
N THR A 179 -19.17 19.90 -5.51
CA THR A 179 -20.56 19.68 -5.12
C THR A 179 -21.49 19.81 -6.34
N ASN A 180 -21.27 20.84 -7.17
CA ASN A 180 -22.05 21.04 -8.38
C ASN A 180 -21.86 19.93 -9.43
N VAL A 181 -20.62 19.38 -9.55
CA VAL A 181 -20.35 18.24 -10.44
C VAL A 181 -21.10 17.00 -9.97
N VAL A 182 -21.09 16.68 -8.68
CA VAL A 182 -21.82 15.53 -8.11
C VAL A 182 -23.33 15.68 -8.35
N ILE A 183 -23.89 16.86 -8.09
CA ILE A 183 -25.32 17.14 -8.34
C ILE A 183 -25.67 16.94 -9.82
N LEU A 184 -24.80 17.35 -10.73
CA LEU A 184 -25.02 17.19 -12.17
C LEU A 184 -24.95 15.72 -12.60
N GLU A 185 -24.00 14.96 -12.06
CA GLU A 185 -23.85 13.51 -12.30
C GLU A 185 -25.09 12.75 -11.81
N ASP A 186 -25.56 13.04 -10.60
CA ASP A 186 -26.78 12.47 -10.02
C ASP A 186 -28.02 12.81 -10.87
N ALA A 187 -28.13 14.06 -11.36
CA ALA A 187 -29.22 14.48 -12.24
C ALA A 187 -29.21 13.72 -13.59
N ILE A 188 -28.03 13.51 -14.16
CA ILE A 188 -27.87 12.74 -15.40
C ILE A 188 -28.25 11.26 -15.17
N GLU A 189 -27.84 10.68 -14.05
CA GLU A 189 -28.14 9.30 -13.72
C GLU A 189 -29.64 9.09 -13.49
N ASN A 190 -30.29 10.02 -12.78
CA ASN A 190 -31.74 10.02 -12.58
C ASN A 190 -32.50 10.16 -13.91
N ALA A 191 -32.10 11.07 -14.79
CA ALA A 191 -32.72 11.23 -16.10
C ALA A 191 -32.56 9.99 -16.98
N LYS A 192 -31.42 9.31 -16.92
CA LYS A 192 -31.21 8.03 -17.61
C LYS A 192 -32.11 6.94 -17.05
N TRP A 193 -32.26 6.88 -15.73
CA TRP A 193 -33.14 5.90 -15.07
C TRP A 193 -34.61 6.13 -15.40
N GLU A 194 -35.09 7.38 -15.40
CA GLU A 194 -36.42 7.79 -15.79
C GLU A 194 -36.72 7.40 -17.25
N GLY A 195 -35.84 7.79 -18.19
CA GLY A 195 -35.98 7.45 -19.59
C GLY A 195 -35.97 5.94 -19.87
N LEU A 196 -35.19 5.16 -19.10
CA LEU A 196 -35.15 3.70 -19.22
C LEU A 196 -36.47 3.07 -18.69
N THR A 197 -37.05 3.67 -17.67
CA THR A 197 -38.29 3.23 -17.05
C THR A 197 -39.49 3.54 -17.94
N GLU A 198 -39.56 4.74 -18.50
CA GLU A 198 -40.58 5.17 -19.46
C GLU A 198 -40.50 4.34 -20.74
N GLY A 199 -39.33 4.16 -21.34
CA GLY A 199 -39.14 3.36 -22.54
C GLY A 199 -39.50 1.89 -22.36
N LYS A 200 -39.28 1.31 -21.16
CA LYS A 200 -39.76 -0.04 -20.84
C LYS A 200 -41.28 -0.10 -20.71
N ALA A 201 -41.89 0.92 -20.12
CA ALA A 201 -43.36 0.98 -19.97
C ALA A 201 -44.04 1.15 -21.32
N GLU A 202 -43.53 2.01 -22.21
CA GLU A 202 -44.01 2.18 -23.56
C GLU A 202 -43.87 0.91 -24.41
N GLY A 203 -42.68 0.26 -24.38
CA GLY A 203 -42.43 -0.99 -25.11
C GLY A 203 -43.28 -2.16 -24.63
N LEU A 204 -43.70 -2.18 -23.36
CA LEU A 204 -44.67 -3.16 -22.85
C LEU A 204 -46.12 -2.85 -23.29
N ALA A 205 -46.44 -1.57 -23.47
CA ALA A 205 -47.78 -1.16 -23.94
C ALA A 205 -47.96 -1.37 -25.44
N GLU A 206 -46.93 -1.23 -26.25
CA GLU A 206 -46.95 -1.45 -27.71
C GLU A 206 -46.82 -2.95 -28.09
N GLY A 207 -46.36 -3.79 -27.18
CA GLY A 207 -46.20 -5.25 -27.38
C GLY A 207 -47.42 -6.10 -26.99
N LEU A 208 -48.52 -5.47 -26.56
CA LEU A 208 -49.85 -6.07 -26.30
C LEU A 208 -50.81 -5.74 -27.41
#